data_e4208bda0d8ba7b3255f2d901548af92
#
_entry.id   e4208bda0d8ba7b3255f2d901548af92
#
_cell.length_a   1.000
_cell.length_b   1.000
_cell.length_c   1.000
_cell.angle_alpha   90.00
_cell.angle_beta   90.00
_cell.angle_gamma   90.00
#
_symmetry.space_group_name_H-M   'P 1'
#
loop_
_entity.id
_entity.type
_entity.pdbx_description
1 polymer ?
#
loop_
_entity_poly.entity_id
_entity_poly.type
_entity_poly.pdbx_seq_one_letter_code
_entity_poly.pdbx_strand_id
1 'polypeptide(L)'
;MKDRLIEFGYAAGWRLVRVLPLSVARRLFMAAADRAYAANGPGTQRLRRNLQQIVPDMPDLLVRAGLRSYARYWLEAFRLPTQSRQQLLAGLGMSDENFAELKSLIADGRGVVLALPHVGNWDAAAAWVVSHGWPMVTVAERLKPEGVFEQFVAYREKLGMEVLPLTGGRRPPLDVLAERLQQGIVVALLGDRDLSRGGVEVSFFGGRTRMPAGPAILAIRTGAPLIAVDLSFTPTKTWAVLRRITPATEGALDVRVKATTQLLADAFAQGIADHPQDWHMLQKLWL
;
A
#
# COMPACT_ATOMS: atom_id res chain seq x y z
N MET A 1 -17.50 26.20 0.91
CA MET A 1 -18.75 25.53 0.52
C MET A 1 -18.46 24.30 -0.34
N LYS A 2 -17.61 24.38 -1.37
CA LYS A 2 -17.24 23.27 -2.25
C LYS A 2 -16.57 22.10 -1.49
N ASP A 3 -15.63 22.39 -0.59
CA ASP A 3 -14.90 21.37 0.19
C ASP A 3 -15.82 20.59 1.13
N ARG A 4 -16.75 21.28 1.83
CA ARG A 4 -17.74 20.62 2.68
C ARG A 4 -18.69 19.69 1.92
N LEU A 5 -19.03 20.04 0.67
CA LEU A 5 -19.82 19.16 -0.21
C LEU A 5 -19.04 17.90 -0.59
N ILE A 6 -17.75 18.04 -0.88
CA ILE A 6 -16.84 16.91 -1.20
C ILE A 6 -16.74 16.00 0.04
N GLU A 7 -16.44 16.56 1.22
CA GLU A 7 -16.35 15.83 2.49
C GLU A 7 -17.64 15.08 2.83
N PHE A 8 -18.79 15.75 2.68
CA PHE A 8 -20.10 15.12 2.89
C PHE A 8 -20.36 13.99 1.88
N GLY A 9 -20.02 14.21 0.60
CA GLY A 9 -20.13 13.19 -0.45
C GLY A 9 -19.30 11.93 -0.15
N TYR A 10 -18.07 12.11 0.32
CA TYR A 10 -17.22 11.00 0.77
C TYR A 10 -17.84 10.26 1.96
N ALA A 11 -18.25 10.98 3.01
CA ALA A 11 -18.85 10.38 4.22
C ALA A 11 -20.15 9.63 3.90
N ALA A 12 -21.03 10.22 3.08
CA ALA A 12 -22.29 9.60 2.67
C ALA A 12 -22.04 8.35 1.79
N GLY A 13 -21.11 8.45 0.82
CA GLY A 13 -20.72 7.32 -0.02
C GLY A 13 -20.14 6.16 0.79
N TRP A 14 -19.27 6.46 1.75
CA TRP A 14 -18.70 5.46 2.64
C TRP A 14 -19.75 4.74 3.49
N ARG A 15 -20.72 5.49 4.05
CA ARG A 15 -21.84 4.90 4.80
C ARG A 15 -22.70 4.01 3.90
N LEU A 16 -23.04 4.49 2.71
CA LEU A 16 -23.85 3.72 1.76
C LEU A 16 -23.19 2.38 1.41
N VAL A 17 -21.91 2.36 1.10
CA VAL A 17 -21.16 1.12 0.76
C VAL A 17 -21.19 0.10 1.90
N ARG A 18 -21.23 0.57 3.15
CA ARG A 18 -21.26 -0.30 4.35
C ARG A 18 -22.62 -0.97 4.58
N VAL A 19 -23.71 -0.30 4.24
CA VAL A 19 -25.07 -0.80 4.48
C VAL A 19 -25.64 -1.59 3.31
N LEU A 20 -25.14 -1.38 2.10
CA LEU A 20 -25.58 -2.15 0.93
C LEU A 20 -25.20 -3.63 1.03
N PRO A 21 -26.06 -4.55 0.57
CA PRO A 21 -25.67 -5.94 0.37
C PRO A 21 -24.39 -6.02 -0.48
N LEU A 22 -23.46 -6.92 -0.09
CA LEU A 22 -22.15 -7.00 -0.74
C LEU A 22 -22.26 -7.25 -2.25
N SER A 23 -23.22 -8.08 -2.67
CA SER A 23 -23.46 -8.37 -4.10
C SER A 23 -23.87 -7.14 -4.90
N VAL A 24 -24.69 -6.27 -4.31
CA VAL A 24 -25.13 -5.00 -4.92
C VAL A 24 -23.96 -4.01 -5.00
N ALA A 25 -23.27 -3.79 -3.87
CA ALA A 25 -22.10 -2.93 -3.83
C ALA A 25 -21.03 -3.39 -4.84
N ARG A 26 -20.75 -4.70 -4.92
CA ARG A 26 -19.80 -5.27 -5.88
C ARG A 26 -20.20 -4.99 -7.32
N ARG A 27 -21.48 -5.17 -7.68
CA ARG A 27 -21.99 -4.87 -9.03
C ARG A 27 -21.79 -3.39 -9.39
N LEU A 28 -22.09 -2.49 -8.45
CA LEU A 28 -21.94 -1.05 -8.67
C LEU A 28 -20.45 -0.66 -8.85
N PHE A 29 -19.54 -1.17 -8.05
CA PHE A 29 -18.12 -0.90 -8.17
C PHE A 29 -17.54 -1.45 -9.48
N MET A 30 -17.95 -2.68 -9.88
CA MET A 30 -17.52 -3.25 -11.17
C MET A 30 -18.07 -2.46 -12.36
N ALA A 31 -19.33 -2.02 -12.31
CA ALA A 31 -19.91 -1.17 -13.34
C ALA A 31 -19.21 0.20 -13.43
N ALA A 32 -18.84 0.79 -12.29
CA ALA A 32 -18.05 2.01 -12.25
C ALA A 32 -16.66 1.83 -12.87
N ALA A 33 -15.98 0.72 -12.60
CA ALA A 33 -14.69 0.38 -13.20
C ALA A 33 -14.82 0.21 -14.73
N ASP A 34 -15.85 -0.52 -15.20
CA ASP A 34 -16.11 -0.70 -16.63
C ASP A 34 -16.44 0.61 -17.33
N ARG A 35 -17.19 1.51 -16.67
CA ARG A 35 -17.44 2.85 -17.19
C ARG A 35 -16.15 3.68 -17.26
N ALA A 36 -15.28 3.62 -16.24
CA ALA A 36 -13.99 4.30 -16.25
C ALA A 36 -13.08 3.79 -17.38
N TYR A 37 -13.09 2.47 -17.61
CA TYR A 37 -12.39 1.86 -18.73
C TYR A 37 -12.92 2.37 -20.09
N ALA A 38 -14.24 2.37 -20.30
CA ALA A 38 -14.87 2.82 -21.53
C ALA A 38 -14.65 4.34 -21.77
N ALA A 39 -14.68 5.15 -20.70
CA ALA A 39 -14.43 6.59 -20.77
C ALA A 39 -12.96 6.93 -21.08
N ASN A 40 -12.04 6.01 -20.86
CA ASN A 40 -10.59 6.14 -21.11
C ASN A 40 -9.98 7.47 -20.64
N GLY A 41 -10.38 7.93 -19.44
CA GLY A 41 -9.92 9.18 -18.85
C GLY A 41 -8.44 9.18 -18.49
N PRO A 42 -7.88 10.30 -17.98
CA PRO A 42 -6.46 10.45 -17.72
C PRO A 42 -5.88 9.38 -16.77
N GLY A 43 -6.63 8.95 -15.75
CA GLY A 43 -6.22 7.86 -14.84
C GLY A 43 -6.10 6.53 -15.54
N THR A 44 -7.10 6.17 -16.39
CA THR A 44 -7.08 4.94 -17.19
C THR A 44 -5.90 4.92 -18.17
N GLN A 45 -5.64 6.06 -18.84
CA GLN A 45 -4.51 6.18 -19.76
C GLN A 45 -3.14 6.08 -19.03
N ARG A 46 -3.04 6.58 -17.80
CA ARG A 46 -1.82 6.42 -16.99
C ARG A 46 -1.63 4.96 -16.56
N LEU A 47 -2.69 4.32 -16.08
CA LEU A 47 -2.65 2.89 -15.76
C LEU A 47 -2.22 2.07 -16.98
N ARG A 48 -2.79 2.34 -18.15
CA ARG A 48 -2.41 1.69 -19.42
C ARG A 48 -0.90 1.83 -19.68
N ARG A 49 -0.35 3.04 -19.63
CA ARG A 49 1.09 3.27 -19.86
C ARG A 49 1.96 2.57 -18.83
N ASN A 50 1.53 2.57 -17.57
CA ASN A 50 2.27 1.89 -16.50
C ASN A 50 2.26 0.38 -16.70
N LEU A 51 1.13 -0.21 -17.06
CA LEU A 51 1.01 -1.64 -17.36
C LEU A 51 1.78 -2.04 -18.62
N GLN A 52 1.81 -1.20 -19.66
CA GLN A 52 2.61 -1.43 -20.87
C GLN A 52 4.11 -1.47 -20.60
N GLN A 53 4.60 -0.77 -19.58
CA GLN A 53 5.99 -0.85 -19.16
C GLN A 53 6.33 -2.20 -18.53
N ILE A 54 5.35 -2.88 -17.91
CA ILE A 54 5.52 -4.20 -17.29
C ILE A 54 5.33 -5.32 -18.34
N VAL A 55 4.26 -5.20 -19.13
CA VAL A 55 3.86 -6.16 -20.15
C VAL A 55 3.71 -5.42 -21.48
N PRO A 56 4.78 -5.29 -22.29
CA PRO A 56 4.74 -4.47 -23.51
C PRO A 56 3.62 -4.85 -24.49
N ASP A 57 3.40 -6.14 -24.69
CA ASP A 57 2.38 -6.69 -25.62
C ASP A 57 1.07 -7.05 -24.90
N MET A 58 0.75 -6.31 -23.81
CA MET A 58 -0.42 -6.63 -22.99
C MET A 58 -1.73 -6.53 -23.77
N PRO A 59 -2.69 -7.45 -23.52
CA PRO A 59 -4.06 -7.28 -24.01
C PRO A 59 -4.72 -6.08 -23.33
N ASP A 60 -5.52 -5.31 -24.08
CA ASP A 60 -6.23 -4.12 -23.56
C ASP A 60 -7.15 -4.47 -22.37
N LEU A 61 -7.63 -5.70 -22.30
CA LEU A 61 -8.40 -6.24 -21.17
C LEU A 61 -7.64 -6.21 -19.84
N LEU A 62 -6.29 -6.16 -19.85
CA LEU A 62 -5.50 -6.03 -18.62
C LEU A 62 -5.77 -4.67 -17.94
N VAL A 63 -5.96 -3.59 -18.71
CA VAL A 63 -6.32 -2.27 -18.15
C VAL A 63 -7.68 -2.33 -17.46
N ARG A 64 -8.66 -3.01 -18.09
CA ARG A 64 -9.98 -3.23 -17.50
C ARG A 64 -9.89 -4.05 -16.22
N ALA A 65 -9.08 -5.12 -16.21
CA ALA A 65 -8.81 -5.93 -15.04
C ALA A 65 -8.21 -5.09 -13.91
N GLY A 66 -7.22 -4.23 -14.21
CA GLY A 66 -6.60 -3.32 -13.25
C GLY A 66 -7.58 -2.32 -12.63
N LEU A 67 -8.47 -1.73 -13.43
CA LEU A 67 -9.51 -0.83 -12.90
C LEU A 67 -10.52 -1.58 -12.03
N ARG A 68 -10.87 -2.82 -12.38
CA ARG A 68 -11.75 -3.67 -11.55
C ARG A 68 -11.08 -4.10 -10.26
N SER A 69 -9.78 -4.41 -10.29
CA SER A 69 -8.97 -4.68 -9.11
C SER A 69 -8.93 -3.47 -8.17
N TYR A 70 -8.68 -2.28 -8.71
CA TYR A 70 -8.71 -1.03 -7.93
C TYR A 70 -10.10 -0.73 -7.35
N ALA A 71 -11.18 -0.99 -8.10
CA ALA A 71 -12.54 -0.87 -7.58
C ALA A 71 -12.81 -1.88 -6.45
N ARG A 72 -12.29 -3.11 -6.56
CA ARG A 72 -12.35 -4.11 -5.48
C ARG A 72 -11.62 -3.64 -4.22
N TYR A 73 -10.41 -3.09 -4.36
CA TYR A 73 -9.68 -2.49 -3.24
C TYR A 73 -10.56 -1.49 -2.48
N TRP A 74 -11.14 -0.51 -3.18
CA TRP A 74 -11.98 0.52 -2.53
C TRP A 74 -13.23 -0.05 -1.88
N LEU A 75 -13.92 -0.99 -2.56
CA LEU A 75 -15.07 -1.67 -2.00
C LEU A 75 -14.74 -2.37 -0.68
N GLU A 76 -13.65 -3.13 -0.67
CA GLU A 76 -13.22 -3.89 0.51
C GLU A 76 -12.74 -2.92 1.61
N ALA A 77 -11.88 -1.95 1.30
CA ALA A 77 -11.36 -0.97 2.24
C ALA A 77 -12.49 -0.22 2.96
N PHE A 78 -13.50 0.25 2.22
CA PHE A 78 -14.65 0.94 2.84
C PHE A 78 -15.45 0.07 3.79
N ARG A 79 -15.42 -1.24 3.64
CA ARG A 79 -16.15 -2.20 4.46
C ARG A 79 -15.34 -2.78 5.63
N LEU A 80 -14.01 -2.63 5.66
CA LEU A 80 -13.17 -3.16 6.75
C LEU A 80 -13.68 -2.81 8.16
N PRO A 81 -14.13 -1.57 8.47
CA PRO A 81 -14.60 -1.23 9.81
C PRO A 81 -15.89 -1.94 10.23
N THR A 82 -16.58 -2.63 9.33
CA THR A 82 -17.79 -3.41 9.63
C THR A 82 -17.50 -4.89 9.81
N GLN A 83 -16.25 -5.32 9.60
CA GLN A 83 -15.84 -6.71 9.72
C GLN A 83 -15.47 -7.04 11.16
N SER A 84 -15.80 -8.26 11.58
CA SER A 84 -15.31 -8.82 12.85
C SER A 84 -13.83 -9.14 12.75
N ARG A 85 -13.15 -9.25 13.91
CA ARG A 85 -11.74 -9.69 13.97
C ARG A 85 -11.53 -11.01 13.21
N GLN A 86 -12.43 -11.96 13.34
CA GLN A 86 -12.36 -13.24 12.64
C GLN A 86 -12.41 -13.06 11.13
N GLN A 87 -13.28 -12.18 10.62
CA GLN A 87 -13.37 -11.88 9.19
C GLN A 87 -12.11 -11.17 8.67
N LEU A 88 -11.54 -10.23 9.44
CA LEU A 88 -10.29 -9.57 9.09
C LEU A 88 -9.13 -10.57 9.00
N LEU A 89 -9.02 -11.49 9.96
CA LEU A 89 -8.01 -12.55 9.94
C LEU A 89 -8.20 -13.52 8.75
N ALA A 90 -9.43 -13.87 8.41
CA ALA A 90 -9.74 -14.73 7.26
C ALA A 90 -9.55 -14.02 5.90
N GLY A 91 -9.56 -12.69 5.88
CA GLY A 91 -9.48 -11.86 4.68
C GLY A 91 -8.10 -11.79 4.02
N LEU A 92 -7.04 -12.26 4.71
CA LEU A 92 -5.69 -12.35 4.18
C LEU A 92 -5.12 -13.75 4.39
N GLY A 93 -4.34 -14.23 3.46
CA GLY A 93 -3.58 -15.47 3.55
C GLY A 93 -2.16 -15.31 3.04
N MET A 94 -1.29 -16.20 3.45
CA MET A 94 0.09 -16.35 3.00
C MET A 94 0.52 -17.81 3.21
N SER A 95 1.72 -18.18 2.77
CA SER A 95 2.26 -19.51 3.09
C SER A 95 2.58 -19.63 4.59
N ASP A 96 2.60 -20.87 5.10
CA ASP A 96 2.94 -21.12 6.51
C ASP A 96 4.36 -20.66 6.84
N GLU A 97 5.29 -20.75 5.87
CA GLU A 97 6.67 -20.27 6.04
C GLU A 97 6.70 -18.75 6.19
N ASN A 98 6.01 -17.98 5.31
CA ASN A 98 5.94 -16.53 5.42
C ASN A 98 5.28 -16.09 6.72
N PHE A 99 4.23 -16.80 7.15
CA PHE A 99 3.57 -16.50 8.43
C PHE A 99 4.49 -16.76 9.63
N ALA A 100 5.20 -17.90 9.63
CA ALA A 100 6.15 -18.26 10.69
C ALA A 100 7.32 -17.26 10.74
N GLU A 101 7.87 -16.87 9.59
CA GLU A 101 8.93 -15.85 9.50
C GLU A 101 8.45 -14.51 10.06
N LEU A 102 7.32 -14.00 9.60
CA LEU A 102 6.77 -12.72 10.08
C LEU A 102 6.53 -12.74 11.59
N LYS A 103 5.92 -13.80 12.10
CA LYS A 103 5.67 -13.98 13.53
C LYS A 103 6.96 -14.01 14.34
N SER A 104 7.99 -14.69 13.85
CA SER A 104 9.31 -14.75 14.49
C SER A 104 9.97 -13.37 14.52
N LEU A 105 9.96 -12.63 13.41
CA LEU A 105 10.55 -11.30 13.33
C LEU A 105 9.87 -10.29 14.27
N ILE A 106 8.53 -10.37 14.40
CA ILE A 106 7.79 -9.50 15.33
C ILE A 106 8.08 -9.89 16.79
N ALA A 107 8.17 -11.19 17.09
CA ALA A 107 8.46 -11.69 18.43
C ALA A 107 9.89 -11.35 18.91
N ASP A 108 10.83 -11.10 17.99
CA ASP A 108 12.20 -10.67 18.29
C ASP A 108 12.27 -9.26 18.94
N GLY A 109 11.19 -8.49 18.86
CA GLY A 109 11.04 -7.21 19.58
C GLY A 109 11.80 -6.02 19.01
N ARG A 110 12.48 -6.19 17.86
CA ARG A 110 13.22 -5.10 17.18
C ARG A 110 12.36 -4.27 16.21
N GLY A 111 11.05 -4.52 16.16
CA GLY A 111 10.19 -4.00 15.13
C GLY A 111 10.49 -4.59 13.76
N VAL A 112 9.62 -4.34 12.80
CA VAL A 112 9.79 -4.81 11.41
C VAL A 112 9.34 -3.70 10.44
N VAL A 113 10.12 -3.45 9.41
CA VAL A 113 9.73 -2.56 8.30
C VAL A 113 9.09 -3.40 7.20
N LEU A 114 7.81 -3.20 6.97
CA LEU A 114 7.06 -3.77 5.85
C LEU A 114 6.95 -2.71 4.75
N ALA A 115 7.62 -2.92 3.64
CA ALA A 115 7.56 -2.04 2.48
C ALA A 115 6.67 -2.67 1.40
N LEU A 116 5.67 -1.92 0.90
CA LEU A 116 4.68 -2.42 -0.04
C LEU A 116 4.60 -1.50 -1.26
N PRO A 117 4.40 -2.04 -2.47
CA PRO A 117 3.87 -1.24 -3.58
C PRO A 117 2.36 -1.03 -3.42
N HIS A 118 1.74 -0.18 -4.25
CA HIS A 118 0.29 0.01 -4.27
C HIS A 118 -0.41 -1.18 -4.98
N VAL A 119 -0.33 -2.37 -4.38
CA VAL A 119 -0.89 -3.61 -4.92
C VAL A 119 -1.94 -4.22 -4.00
N GLY A 120 -2.91 -4.92 -4.56
CA GLY A 120 -3.93 -5.65 -3.81
C GLY A 120 -4.66 -4.78 -2.78
N ASN A 121 -4.80 -5.26 -1.55
CA ASN A 121 -5.48 -4.51 -0.48
C ASN A 121 -4.57 -4.30 0.74
N TRP A 122 -3.77 -3.24 0.70
CA TRP A 122 -2.85 -2.88 1.80
C TRP A 122 -3.56 -2.45 3.09
N ASP A 123 -4.76 -1.86 3.01
CA ASP A 123 -5.56 -1.53 4.21
C ASP A 123 -6.08 -2.81 4.88
N ALA A 124 -6.48 -3.82 4.11
CA ALA A 124 -6.85 -5.13 4.66
C ALA A 124 -5.64 -5.86 5.27
N ALA A 125 -4.46 -5.78 4.64
CA ALA A 125 -3.23 -6.33 5.18
C ALA A 125 -2.86 -5.67 6.51
N ALA A 126 -2.97 -4.35 6.60
CA ALA A 126 -2.73 -3.60 7.83
C ALA A 126 -3.74 -3.97 8.93
N ALA A 127 -5.04 -4.06 8.61
CA ALA A 127 -6.07 -4.50 9.54
C ALA A 127 -5.84 -5.94 10.02
N TRP A 128 -5.32 -6.81 9.15
CA TRP A 128 -4.93 -8.18 9.50
C TRP A 128 -3.78 -8.21 10.52
N VAL A 129 -2.71 -7.41 10.32
CA VAL A 129 -1.59 -7.27 11.27
C VAL A 129 -2.10 -6.87 12.65
N VAL A 130 -2.91 -5.81 12.73
CA VAL A 130 -3.47 -5.34 14.01
C VAL A 130 -4.41 -6.36 14.63
N SER A 131 -5.16 -7.12 13.80
CA SER A 131 -6.05 -8.17 14.29
C SER A 131 -5.31 -9.35 14.94
N HIS A 132 -4.01 -9.53 14.67
CA HIS A 132 -3.16 -10.46 15.40
C HIS A 132 -2.69 -9.94 16.77
N GLY A 133 -3.00 -8.67 17.11
CA GLY A 133 -2.52 -8.02 18.31
C GLY A 133 -1.12 -7.43 18.15
N TRP A 134 -0.64 -7.29 16.93
CA TRP A 134 0.65 -6.67 16.60
C TRP A 134 0.47 -5.17 16.40
N PRO A 135 1.02 -4.32 17.27
CA PRO A 135 0.92 -2.87 17.10
C PRO A 135 1.60 -2.44 15.80
N MET A 136 0.98 -1.50 15.12
CA MET A 136 1.43 -1.06 13.80
C MET A 136 1.29 0.44 13.62
N VAL A 137 2.26 1.04 12.95
CA VAL A 137 2.25 2.45 12.53
C VAL A 137 2.47 2.56 11.02
N THR A 138 1.80 3.52 10.40
CA THR A 138 1.95 3.86 8.98
C THR A 138 2.00 5.37 8.77
N VAL A 139 2.33 5.77 7.54
CA VAL A 139 2.34 7.18 7.12
C VAL A 139 1.24 7.40 6.08
N ALA A 140 0.49 8.50 6.22
CA ALA A 140 -0.51 8.89 5.25
C ALA A 140 -0.14 10.22 4.56
N GLU A 141 -0.34 10.26 3.23
CA GLU A 141 -0.28 11.51 2.47
C GLU A 141 -1.40 12.45 2.91
N ARG A 142 -1.08 13.72 3.13
CA ARG A 142 -2.06 14.74 3.50
C ARG A 142 -2.90 15.14 2.29
N LEU A 143 -4.08 14.55 2.19
CA LEU A 143 -5.03 14.80 1.12
C LEU A 143 -5.71 16.16 1.27
N LYS A 144 -6.19 16.71 0.16
CA LYS A 144 -7.04 17.91 0.14
C LYS A 144 -8.43 17.54 -0.40
N PRO A 145 -9.53 18.06 0.21
CA PRO A 145 -9.58 18.93 1.39
C PRO A 145 -9.19 18.19 2.69
N GLU A 146 -8.78 18.94 3.71
CA GLU A 146 -8.27 18.41 4.99
C GLU A 146 -9.22 17.41 5.65
N GLY A 147 -10.54 17.69 5.62
CA GLY A 147 -11.54 16.80 6.22
C GLY A 147 -11.59 15.40 5.56
N VAL A 148 -11.16 15.24 4.30
CA VAL A 148 -11.00 13.93 3.68
C VAL A 148 -9.80 13.20 4.29
N PHE A 149 -8.68 13.90 4.48
CA PHE A 149 -7.51 13.34 5.15
C PHE A 149 -7.86 12.88 6.58
N GLU A 150 -8.53 13.73 7.37
CA GLU A 150 -8.96 13.39 8.73
C GLU A 150 -9.87 12.16 8.76
N GLN A 151 -10.79 12.03 7.79
CA GLN A 151 -11.64 10.85 7.69
C GLN A 151 -10.84 9.56 7.41
N PHE A 152 -9.81 9.62 6.55
CA PHE A 152 -8.92 8.48 6.29
C PHE A 152 -8.06 8.12 7.50
N VAL A 153 -7.55 9.12 8.22
CA VAL A 153 -6.81 8.90 9.47
C VAL A 153 -7.71 8.22 10.51
N ALA A 154 -8.87 8.82 10.81
CA ALA A 154 -9.84 8.27 11.76
C ALA A 154 -10.32 6.86 11.38
N TYR A 155 -10.43 6.58 10.08
CA TYR A 155 -10.76 5.25 9.56
C TYR A 155 -9.69 4.22 9.93
N ARG A 156 -8.39 4.52 9.70
CA ARG A 156 -7.27 3.63 10.01
C ARG A 156 -7.04 3.48 11.51
N GLU A 157 -7.17 4.58 12.26
CA GLU A 157 -7.09 4.56 13.72
C GLU A 157 -8.21 3.70 14.34
N LYS A 158 -9.42 3.76 13.78
CA LYS A 158 -10.52 2.86 14.18
C LYS A 158 -10.23 1.38 13.92
N LEU A 159 -9.40 1.07 12.94
CA LEU A 159 -8.90 -0.29 12.69
C LEU A 159 -7.75 -0.67 13.63
N GLY A 160 -7.26 0.26 14.47
CA GLY A 160 -6.20 0.05 15.46
C GLY A 160 -4.79 0.40 14.98
N MET A 161 -4.65 1.09 13.84
CA MET A 161 -3.35 1.56 13.33
C MET A 161 -2.99 2.90 13.95
N GLU A 162 -1.71 3.15 14.25
CA GLU A 162 -1.18 4.50 14.43
C GLU A 162 -0.91 5.11 13.05
N VAL A 163 -1.38 6.33 12.79
CA VAL A 163 -1.21 7.00 11.49
C VAL A 163 -0.48 8.33 11.67
N LEU A 164 0.67 8.45 11.03
CA LEU A 164 1.45 9.69 11.03
C LEU A 164 1.21 10.46 9.72
N PRO A 165 1.06 11.79 9.77
CA PRO A 165 1.00 12.58 8.55
C PRO A 165 2.38 12.64 7.89
N LEU A 166 2.46 12.48 6.56
CA LEU A 166 3.71 12.60 5.81
C LEU A 166 4.32 14.00 5.93
N THR A 167 3.46 15.02 5.97
CA THR A 167 3.84 16.44 6.09
C THR A 167 2.98 17.16 7.12
N GLY A 168 3.50 18.24 7.72
CA GLY A 168 2.76 19.06 8.67
C GLY A 168 2.59 18.44 10.07
N GLY A 169 3.31 17.37 10.38
CA GLY A 169 3.41 16.82 11.72
C GLY A 169 4.33 17.66 12.63
N ARG A 170 4.22 17.46 13.96
CA ARG A 170 5.09 18.15 14.94
C ARG A 170 6.55 17.72 14.86
N ARG A 171 6.81 16.50 14.40
CA ARG A 171 8.15 15.90 14.28
C ARG A 171 8.28 15.26 12.90
N PRO A 172 9.50 15.12 12.36
CA PRO A 172 9.74 14.36 11.14
C PRO A 172 9.23 12.93 11.28
N PRO A 173 8.40 12.42 10.36
CA PRO A 173 7.82 11.08 10.49
C PRO A 173 8.87 9.97 10.58
N LEU A 174 10.02 10.11 9.91
CA LEU A 174 11.10 9.12 9.96
C LEU A 174 11.68 8.93 11.38
N ASP A 175 11.78 10.01 12.17
CA ASP A 175 12.31 9.91 13.52
C ASP A 175 11.31 9.21 14.45
N VAL A 176 10.01 9.53 14.30
CA VAL A 176 8.96 8.85 15.06
C VAL A 176 8.88 7.37 14.69
N LEU A 177 8.98 7.04 13.40
CA LEU A 177 8.97 5.64 12.93
C LEU A 177 10.19 4.85 13.46
N ALA A 178 11.38 5.48 13.51
CA ALA A 178 12.56 4.84 14.09
C ALA A 178 12.37 4.52 15.59
N GLU A 179 11.76 5.43 16.35
CA GLU A 179 11.39 5.18 17.75
C GLU A 179 10.36 4.04 17.89
N ARG A 180 9.38 3.98 17.01
CA ARG A 180 8.37 2.90 17.00
C ARG A 180 9.02 1.53 16.72
N LEU A 181 9.96 1.46 15.79
CA LEU A 181 10.73 0.23 15.54
C LEU A 181 11.51 -0.21 16.80
N GLN A 182 12.17 0.72 17.48
CA GLN A 182 12.89 0.41 18.75
C GLN A 182 11.96 -0.09 19.86
N GLN A 183 10.66 0.24 19.79
CA GLN A 183 9.61 -0.24 20.69
C GLN A 183 9.01 -1.60 20.25
N GLY A 184 9.54 -2.21 19.20
CA GLY A 184 9.02 -3.49 18.65
C GLY A 184 7.78 -3.36 17.80
N ILE A 185 7.42 -2.12 17.37
CA ILE A 185 6.20 -1.85 16.58
C ILE A 185 6.47 -2.10 15.09
N VAL A 186 5.48 -2.69 14.42
CA VAL A 186 5.52 -2.89 12.96
C VAL A 186 5.34 -1.54 12.25
N VAL A 187 6.24 -1.20 11.34
CA VAL A 187 6.18 -0.02 10.48
C VAL A 187 5.83 -0.46 9.07
N ALA A 188 4.66 -0.09 8.55
CA ALA A 188 4.25 -0.40 7.17
C ALA A 188 4.23 0.86 6.30
N LEU A 189 4.92 0.83 5.16
CA LEU A 189 5.10 1.96 4.26
C LEU A 189 4.86 1.57 2.81
N LEU A 190 4.06 2.37 2.09
CA LEU A 190 3.99 2.30 0.64
C LEU A 190 5.28 2.88 0.04
N GLY A 191 5.95 2.11 -0.83
CA GLY A 191 7.32 2.37 -1.24
C GLY A 191 7.57 2.46 -2.75
N ASP A 192 6.55 2.37 -3.60
CA ASP A 192 6.70 2.33 -5.06
C ASP A 192 6.54 3.70 -5.74
N ARG A 193 6.10 4.75 -5.02
CA ARG A 193 5.89 6.09 -5.55
C ARG A 193 6.42 7.17 -4.61
N ASP A 194 7.34 8.02 -5.10
CA ASP A 194 7.78 9.19 -4.34
C ASP A 194 6.79 10.37 -4.50
N LEU A 195 6.36 10.90 -3.37
CA LEU A 195 5.48 12.06 -3.26
C LEU A 195 6.25 13.35 -2.93
N SER A 196 7.51 13.22 -2.50
CA SER A 196 8.30 14.32 -1.93
C SER A 196 9.19 15.02 -2.93
N ARG A 197 9.39 14.48 -4.14
CA ARG A 197 10.43 14.85 -5.12
C ARG A 197 11.87 14.61 -4.63
N GLY A 198 12.07 14.13 -3.42
CA GLY A 198 13.36 13.79 -2.81
C GLY A 198 13.65 12.29 -2.81
N GLY A 199 12.84 11.49 -3.49
CA GLY A 199 13.00 10.05 -3.58
C GLY A 199 14.26 9.62 -4.31
N VAL A 200 14.68 8.40 -4.05
CA VAL A 200 15.83 7.74 -4.67
C VAL A 200 15.48 7.33 -6.08
N GLU A 201 16.33 7.67 -7.04
CA GLU A 201 16.19 7.21 -8.40
C GLU A 201 16.61 5.74 -8.51
N VAL A 202 15.73 4.91 -9.10
CA VAL A 202 15.89 3.47 -9.27
C VAL A 202 15.54 3.07 -10.71
N SER A 203 16.10 1.93 -11.15
CA SER A 203 15.63 1.21 -12.32
C SER A 203 14.42 0.36 -11.93
N PHE A 204 13.36 0.41 -12.72
CA PHE A 204 12.13 -0.31 -12.46
C PHE A 204 11.47 -0.69 -13.79
N PHE A 205 11.30 -1.99 -14.05
CA PHE A 205 10.82 -2.51 -15.35
C PHE A 205 11.55 -1.91 -16.58
N GLY A 206 12.87 -1.74 -16.47
CA GLY A 206 13.69 -1.14 -17.54
C GLY A 206 13.54 0.37 -17.72
N GLY A 207 12.61 1.02 -17.01
CA GLY A 207 12.48 2.47 -16.95
C GLY A 207 13.16 3.06 -15.71
N ARG A 208 13.16 4.41 -15.62
CA ARG A 208 13.64 5.14 -14.44
C ARG A 208 12.47 5.75 -13.69
N THR A 209 12.48 5.61 -12.37
CA THR A 209 11.49 6.22 -11.48
C THR A 209 12.14 6.67 -10.17
N ARG A 210 11.36 7.30 -9.30
CA ARG A 210 11.79 7.63 -7.94
C ARG A 210 10.91 6.93 -6.92
N MET A 211 11.58 6.28 -5.95
CA MET A 211 10.92 5.62 -4.83
C MET A 211 11.30 6.28 -3.50
N PRO A 212 10.41 6.23 -2.47
CA PRO A 212 10.70 6.78 -1.16
C PRO A 212 11.91 6.11 -0.52
N ALA A 213 12.83 6.89 0.03
CA ALA A 213 13.99 6.39 0.76
C ALA A 213 13.62 5.84 2.16
N GLY A 214 12.42 6.15 2.65
CA GLY A 214 12.00 5.88 4.04
C GLY A 214 12.24 4.45 4.51
N PRO A 215 11.76 3.40 3.82
CA PRO A 215 11.97 2.01 4.22
C PRO A 215 13.45 1.65 4.35
N ALA A 216 14.28 2.02 3.36
CA ALA A 216 15.72 1.76 3.38
C ALA A 216 16.43 2.50 4.51
N ILE A 217 16.13 3.80 4.71
CA ILE A 217 16.71 4.60 5.80
C ILE A 217 16.37 3.99 7.15
N LEU A 218 15.13 3.61 7.39
CA LEU A 218 14.70 3.02 8.66
C LEU A 218 15.44 1.71 8.94
N ALA A 219 15.47 0.79 7.97
CA ALA A 219 16.16 -0.48 8.13
C ALA A 219 17.66 -0.30 8.40
N ILE A 220 18.34 0.61 7.67
CA ILE A 220 19.77 0.87 7.84
C ILE A 220 20.07 1.55 9.19
N ARG A 221 19.25 2.51 9.62
CA ARG A 221 19.47 3.27 10.86
C ARG A 221 19.16 2.47 12.12
N THR A 222 18.14 1.62 12.09
CA THR A 222 17.64 0.91 13.27
C THR A 222 18.11 -0.53 13.34
N GLY A 223 18.57 -1.11 12.23
CA GLY A 223 18.87 -2.54 12.13
C GLY A 223 17.61 -3.43 12.12
N ALA A 224 16.42 -2.82 12.03
CA ALA A 224 15.17 -3.57 11.94
C ALA A 224 15.09 -4.38 10.62
N PRO A 225 14.55 -5.59 10.66
CA PRO A 225 14.29 -6.37 9.44
C PRO A 225 13.46 -5.58 8.42
N LEU A 226 13.86 -5.68 7.16
CA LEU A 226 13.17 -5.06 6.02
C LEU A 226 12.54 -6.16 5.17
N ILE A 227 11.23 -6.09 4.98
CA ILE A 227 10.45 -7.06 4.22
C ILE A 227 9.72 -6.31 3.11
N ALA A 228 9.93 -6.71 1.86
CA ALA A 228 9.06 -6.36 0.76
C ALA A 228 7.81 -7.24 0.82
N VAL A 229 6.64 -6.64 0.84
CA VAL A 229 5.36 -7.34 0.89
C VAL A 229 4.64 -7.16 -0.43
N ASP A 230 4.37 -8.26 -1.08
CA ASP A 230 3.58 -8.30 -2.29
C ASP A 230 2.17 -8.81 -1.98
N LEU A 231 1.15 -8.12 -2.51
CA LEU A 231 -0.24 -8.45 -2.27
C LEU A 231 -0.97 -8.66 -3.60
N SER A 232 -1.69 -9.75 -3.71
CA SER A 232 -2.53 -10.03 -4.87
C SER A 232 -3.94 -10.43 -4.43
N PHE A 233 -4.90 -10.35 -5.34
CA PHE A 233 -6.25 -10.81 -5.07
C PHE A 233 -6.45 -12.24 -5.53
N THR A 234 -6.92 -13.09 -4.63
CA THR A 234 -7.58 -14.35 -4.97
C THR A 234 -9.10 -14.12 -5.10
N PRO A 235 -9.89 -15.08 -5.55
CA PRO A 235 -11.35 -14.92 -5.60
C PRO A 235 -11.99 -14.54 -4.25
N THR A 236 -11.42 -15.00 -3.14
CA THR A 236 -12.04 -14.90 -1.80
C THR A 236 -11.29 -14.01 -0.80
N LYS A 237 -10.00 -13.78 -0.98
CA LYS A 237 -9.16 -13.04 -0.03
C LYS A 237 -7.99 -12.34 -0.72
N THR A 238 -7.27 -11.52 0.03
CA THR A 238 -5.93 -11.03 -0.36
C THR A 238 -4.89 -12.09 -0.03
N TRP A 239 -3.93 -12.29 -0.91
CA TRP A 239 -2.78 -13.18 -0.71
C TRP A 239 -1.51 -12.35 -0.57
N ALA A 240 -0.70 -12.64 0.44
CA ALA A 240 0.55 -11.97 0.70
C ALA A 240 1.75 -12.88 0.43
N VAL A 241 2.78 -12.34 -0.19
CA VAL A 241 4.10 -12.96 -0.32
C VAL A 241 5.12 -12.03 0.31
N LEU A 242 5.96 -12.56 1.19
CA LEU A 242 6.98 -11.81 1.90
C LEU A 242 8.35 -12.12 1.31
N ARG A 243 9.13 -11.07 1.04
CA ARG A 243 10.52 -11.18 0.56
C ARG A 243 11.44 -10.39 1.47
N ARG A 244 12.34 -11.07 2.15
CA ARG A 244 13.32 -10.41 3.03
C ARG A 244 14.34 -9.65 2.18
N ILE A 245 14.59 -8.38 2.55
CA ILE A 245 15.59 -7.54 1.92
C ILE A 245 16.75 -7.37 2.89
N THR A 246 17.94 -7.72 2.46
CA THR A 246 19.16 -7.44 3.21
C THR A 246 19.66 -6.05 2.83
N PRO A 247 19.64 -5.06 3.74
CA PRO A 247 20.14 -3.74 3.44
C PRO A 247 21.62 -3.75 3.08
N ALA A 248 22.03 -2.89 2.14
CA ALA A 248 23.42 -2.73 1.77
C ALA A 248 24.25 -2.24 2.97
N THR A 249 25.45 -2.81 3.14
CA THR A 249 26.35 -2.53 4.28
C THR A 249 27.55 -1.66 3.90
N GLU A 250 27.91 -1.61 2.63
CA GLU A 250 29.10 -0.93 2.14
C GLU A 250 28.84 0.49 1.66
N GLY A 251 29.79 1.38 1.90
CA GLY A 251 29.76 2.77 1.47
C GLY A 251 29.08 3.75 2.43
N ALA A 252 29.02 5.00 2.01
CA ALA A 252 28.34 6.09 2.73
C ALA A 252 26.83 5.84 2.80
N LEU A 253 26.13 6.51 3.71
CA LEU A 253 24.71 6.28 3.97
C LEU A 253 23.84 6.44 2.71
N ASP A 254 24.10 7.44 1.89
CA ASP A 254 23.36 7.70 0.65
C ASP A 254 23.54 6.59 -0.39
N VAL A 255 24.76 6.03 -0.50
CA VAL A 255 25.07 4.88 -1.36
C VAL A 255 24.29 3.64 -0.88
N ARG A 256 24.32 3.37 0.42
CA ARG A 256 23.61 2.25 1.03
C ARG A 256 22.09 2.37 0.87
N VAL A 257 21.56 3.57 1.08
CA VAL A 257 20.12 3.86 0.89
C VAL A 257 19.73 3.65 -0.57
N LYS A 258 20.53 4.14 -1.52
CA LYS A 258 20.26 3.94 -2.95
C LYS A 258 20.26 2.46 -3.33
N ALA A 259 21.28 1.71 -2.91
CA ALA A 259 21.38 0.28 -3.18
C ALA A 259 20.21 -0.50 -2.55
N THR A 260 19.87 -0.22 -1.30
CA THR A 260 18.76 -0.89 -0.60
C THR A 260 17.41 -0.54 -1.23
N THR A 261 17.21 0.71 -1.69
CA THR A 261 15.98 1.11 -2.40
C THR A 261 15.88 0.41 -3.76
N GLN A 262 17.02 0.17 -4.44
CA GLN A 262 17.02 -0.63 -5.68
C GLN A 262 16.61 -2.08 -5.40
N LEU A 263 17.12 -2.70 -4.34
CA LEU A 263 16.71 -4.06 -3.96
C LEU A 263 15.19 -4.16 -3.66
N LEU A 264 14.62 -3.12 -3.04
CA LEU A 264 13.17 -3.03 -2.86
C LEU A 264 12.44 -2.89 -4.19
N ALA A 265 12.93 -2.06 -5.11
CA ALA A 265 12.36 -1.90 -6.44
C ALA A 265 12.35 -3.23 -7.21
N ASP A 266 13.46 -3.99 -7.14
CA ASP A 266 13.57 -5.29 -7.79
C ASP A 266 12.59 -6.31 -7.20
N ALA A 267 12.43 -6.34 -5.87
CA ALA A 267 11.45 -7.19 -5.19
C ALA A 267 10.00 -6.81 -5.55
N PHE A 268 9.69 -5.51 -5.60
CA PHE A 268 8.37 -5.03 -6.04
C PHE A 268 8.09 -5.40 -7.51
N ALA A 269 9.12 -5.28 -8.38
CA ALA A 269 8.98 -5.65 -9.78
C ALA A 269 8.59 -7.12 -9.96
N GLN A 270 9.19 -8.03 -9.17
CA GLN A 270 8.84 -9.45 -9.19
C GLN A 270 7.35 -9.69 -8.87
N GLY A 271 6.87 -9.16 -7.73
CA GLY A 271 5.47 -9.35 -7.32
C GLY A 271 4.46 -8.71 -8.26
N ILE A 272 4.77 -7.49 -8.75
CA ILE A 272 3.90 -6.79 -9.71
C ILE A 272 3.85 -7.54 -11.05
N ALA A 273 4.97 -8.14 -11.51
CA ALA A 273 4.99 -8.91 -12.75
C ALA A 273 4.10 -10.16 -12.67
N ASP A 274 4.02 -10.80 -11.51
CA ASP A 274 3.17 -11.97 -11.28
C ASP A 274 1.67 -11.62 -11.34
N HIS A 275 1.28 -10.41 -10.87
CA HIS A 275 -0.10 -9.95 -10.78
C HIS A 275 -0.26 -8.49 -11.22
N PRO A 276 0.06 -8.12 -12.47
CA PRO A 276 0.10 -6.73 -12.92
C PRO A 276 -1.26 -6.02 -12.83
N GLN A 277 -2.38 -6.76 -12.93
CA GLN A 277 -3.73 -6.21 -12.74
C GLN A 277 -3.99 -5.70 -11.32
N ASP A 278 -3.23 -6.16 -10.33
CA ASP A 278 -3.41 -5.78 -8.93
C ASP A 278 -2.54 -4.58 -8.51
N TRP A 279 -1.75 -4.03 -9.44
CA TRP A 279 -0.98 -2.81 -9.23
C TRP A 279 -1.79 -1.55 -9.58
N HIS A 280 -2.17 -0.81 -8.56
CA HIS A 280 -3.12 0.32 -8.65
C HIS A 280 -2.41 1.65 -8.96
N MET A 281 -1.52 1.67 -9.97
CA MET A 281 -0.74 2.85 -10.33
C MET A 281 -1.42 3.67 -11.42
N LEU A 282 -2.41 4.50 -11.02
CA LEU A 282 -3.12 5.43 -11.88
C LEU A 282 -2.45 6.82 -11.96
N GLN A 283 -1.23 6.95 -11.44
CA GLN A 283 -0.44 8.16 -11.37
C GLN A 283 0.72 8.13 -12.38
N LYS A 284 1.28 9.30 -12.69
CA LYS A 284 2.55 9.36 -13.44
C LYS A 284 3.66 8.81 -12.53
N LEU A 285 4.45 7.87 -13.04
CA LEU A 285 5.52 7.21 -12.29
C LEU A 285 6.89 7.45 -12.92
N TRP A 286 6.98 7.31 -14.22
CA TRP A 286 8.25 7.34 -14.96
C TRP A 286 8.81 8.76 -15.11
N LEU A 287 10.16 8.89 -15.07
CA LEU A 287 10.92 10.12 -15.27
C LEU A 287 11.00 10.53 -16.74
#